data_2a2107d3a4b44c501b404d6b09b5b597
#
_entry.id   2a2107d3a4b44c501b404d6b09b5b597
#
_cell.length_a   1.000
_cell.length_b   1.000
_cell.length_c   1.000
_cell.angle_alpha   90.00
_cell.angle_beta   90.00
_cell.angle_gamma   90.00
#
_symmetry.space_group_name_H-M   'P 1'
#
loop_
_entity.id
_entity.type
_entity.pdbx_description
1 polymer ?
#
loop_
_entity_poly.entity_id
_entity_poly.type
_entity_poly.pdbx_seq_one_letter_code
_entity_poly.pdbx_strand_id
1 'polypeptide(L)'
;MSAHVQVTREIAAPADILWQMVADVPRMGEWSPENESAQWLGGATEARPGATFRGTNRNGSKRWSSVGTIVEADPGRSLAFRVKAAGMNVAEWSYRFEPTAQGCVVTESWTDRRNPVLKVLSRRVTGVADRATHNREGMAQTLERLAAAAEQQATPSA
;
A
#
# COMPACT_ATOMS: atom_id res chain seq x y z
N MET A 1 -5.26 -7.11 -21.11
CA MET A 1 -4.58 -5.99 -20.48
C MET A 1 -4.76 -6.04 -18.97
N SER A 2 -3.70 -5.77 -18.22
CA SER A 2 -3.77 -5.72 -16.76
C SER A 2 -4.52 -4.46 -16.31
N ALA A 3 -5.38 -4.60 -15.32
CA ALA A 3 -6.03 -3.45 -14.70
C ALA A 3 -5.00 -2.60 -13.96
N HIS A 4 -5.19 -1.30 -14.01
CA HIS A 4 -4.35 -0.31 -13.34
C HIS A 4 -5.25 0.76 -12.72
N VAL A 5 -4.99 1.09 -11.46
CA VAL A 5 -5.76 2.10 -10.72
C VAL A 5 -4.79 3.09 -10.07
N GLN A 6 -5.10 4.37 -10.15
CA GLN A 6 -4.38 5.42 -9.43
C GLN A 6 -5.35 6.27 -8.63
N VAL A 7 -4.93 6.65 -7.43
CA VAL A 7 -5.64 7.61 -6.58
C VAL A 7 -4.63 8.64 -6.10
N THR A 8 -5.01 9.91 -6.14
CA THR A 8 -4.13 11.03 -5.81
C THR A 8 -4.78 11.90 -4.73
N ARG A 9 -3.99 12.37 -3.78
CA ARG A 9 -4.46 13.30 -2.74
C ARG A 9 -3.34 14.27 -2.36
N GLU A 10 -3.69 15.55 -2.21
CA GLU A 10 -2.81 16.53 -1.59
C GLU A 10 -2.97 16.45 -0.06
N ILE A 11 -1.83 16.38 0.64
CA ILE A 11 -1.77 16.23 2.09
C ILE A 11 -0.91 17.36 2.67
N ALA A 12 -1.40 18.02 3.71
CA ALA A 12 -0.71 19.11 4.37
C ALA A 12 0.34 18.57 5.35
N ALA A 13 1.34 17.87 4.82
CA ALA A 13 2.47 17.33 5.56
C ALA A 13 3.67 17.18 4.64
N PRO A 14 4.91 17.21 5.17
CA PRO A 14 6.12 17.06 4.37
C PRO A 14 6.20 15.68 3.69
N ALA A 15 6.74 15.66 2.47
CA ALA A 15 6.89 14.44 1.67
C ALA A 15 7.73 13.36 2.39
N ASP A 16 8.79 13.74 3.09
CA ASP A 16 9.65 12.82 3.81
C ASP A 16 8.92 12.15 4.99
N ILE A 17 8.07 12.88 5.70
CA ILE A 17 7.25 12.34 6.79
C ILE A 17 6.23 11.33 6.25
N LEU A 18 5.55 11.69 5.16
CA LEU A 18 4.57 10.80 4.52
C LEU A 18 5.24 9.53 3.99
N TRP A 19 6.43 9.68 3.38
CA TRP A 19 7.19 8.54 2.89
C TRP A 19 7.58 7.60 4.05
N GLN A 20 8.08 8.15 5.15
CA GLN A 20 8.44 7.36 6.33
C GLN A 20 7.26 6.58 6.90
N MET A 21 6.08 7.19 6.92
CA MET A 21 4.85 6.53 7.39
C MET A 21 4.48 5.34 6.49
N VAL A 22 4.50 5.53 5.18
CA VAL A 22 4.18 4.48 4.22
C VAL A 22 5.26 3.39 4.19
N ALA A 23 6.53 3.77 4.31
CA ALA A 23 7.66 2.84 4.32
C ALA A 23 7.76 2.00 5.60
N ASP A 24 7.12 2.43 6.67
CA ASP A 24 7.04 1.68 7.92
C ASP A 24 6.01 0.57 7.81
N VAL A 25 6.40 -0.50 7.14
CA VAL A 25 5.52 -1.63 6.78
C VAL A 25 4.73 -2.20 7.96
N PRO A 26 5.30 -2.36 9.18
CA PRO A 26 4.50 -2.84 10.31
C PRO A 26 3.28 -1.97 10.66
N ARG A 27 3.27 -0.71 10.24
CA ARG A 27 2.14 0.21 10.46
C ARG A 27 1.10 0.21 9.33
N MET A 28 1.31 -0.58 8.28
CA MET A 28 0.44 -0.58 7.09
C MET A 28 -1.05 -0.70 7.43
N GLY A 29 -1.41 -1.51 8.42
CA GLY A 29 -2.80 -1.69 8.84
C GLY A 29 -3.45 -0.44 9.44
N GLU A 30 -2.66 0.59 9.81
CA GLU A 30 -3.22 1.83 10.34
C GLU A 30 -3.93 2.64 9.26
N TRP A 31 -3.49 2.54 8.02
CA TRP A 31 -4.10 3.25 6.90
C TRP A 31 -4.72 2.38 5.83
N SER A 32 -4.21 1.18 5.57
CA SER A 32 -4.77 0.28 4.57
C SER A 32 -5.94 -0.52 5.14
N PRO A 33 -7.18 -0.36 4.62
CA PRO A 33 -8.35 -0.99 5.23
C PRO A 33 -8.39 -2.51 5.11
N GLU A 34 -7.75 -3.09 4.09
CA GLU A 34 -7.72 -4.54 3.88
C GLU A 34 -6.59 -5.20 4.66
N ASN A 35 -5.54 -4.48 4.98
CA ASN A 35 -4.42 -5.02 5.73
C ASN A 35 -4.72 -5.09 7.23
N GLU A 36 -4.62 -6.27 7.81
CA GLU A 36 -4.81 -6.51 9.24
C GLU A 36 -3.50 -6.35 9.99
N SER A 37 -2.41 -6.87 9.43
CA SER A 37 -1.06 -6.76 10.00
C SER A 37 0.00 -6.97 8.92
N ALA A 38 1.18 -6.45 9.18
CA ALA A 38 2.34 -6.67 8.32
C ALA A 38 3.61 -6.75 9.15
N GLN A 39 4.57 -7.56 8.71
CA GLN A 39 5.84 -7.76 9.40
C GLN A 39 6.96 -7.99 8.40
N TRP A 40 8.13 -7.48 8.73
CA TRP A 40 9.35 -7.75 7.97
C TRP A 40 9.75 -9.22 8.05
N LEU A 41 10.34 -9.72 6.98
CA LEU A 41 10.88 -11.08 6.87
C LEU A 41 12.39 -11.03 6.63
N GLY A 42 13.06 -12.16 6.82
CA GLY A 42 14.46 -12.33 6.46
C GLY A 42 15.44 -11.38 7.13
N GLY A 43 15.11 -10.88 8.33
CA GLY A 43 15.98 -9.94 9.06
C GLY A 43 15.89 -8.48 8.59
N ALA A 44 14.97 -8.18 7.65
CA ALA A 44 14.74 -6.79 7.24
C ALA A 44 14.15 -5.97 8.39
N THR A 45 14.52 -4.69 8.48
CA THR A 45 14.04 -3.75 9.49
C THR A 45 13.53 -2.45 8.91
N GLU A 46 13.75 -2.24 7.61
CA GLU A 46 13.33 -1.03 6.90
C GLU A 46 13.10 -1.30 5.42
N ALA A 47 12.44 -0.36 4.75
CA ALA A 47 12.19 -0.44 3.32
C ALA A 47 13.47 -0.20 2.52
N ARG A 48 13.97 -1.27 1.90
CA ARG A 48 15.11 -1.25 0.96
C ARG A 48 14.79 -2.18 -0.21
N PRO A 49 15.29 -1.90 -1.41
CA PRO A 49 15.14 -2.85 -2.52
C PRO A 49 15.60 -4.25 -2.12
N GLY A 50 14.75 -5.26 -2.33
CA GLY A 50 14.99 -6.64 -1.95
C GLY A 50 14.45 -7.04 -0.58
N ALA A 51 14.11 -6.09 0.30
CA ALA A 51 13.49 -6.40 1.58
C ALA A 51 12.11 -7.02 1.37
N THR A 52 11.80 -8.06 2.14
CA THR A 52 10.52 -8.74 2.06
C THR A 52 9.70 -8.59 3.34
N PHE A 53 8.38 -8.66 3.18
CA PHE A 53 7.46 -8.60 4.31
C PHE A 53 6.26 -9.50 4.06
N ARG A 54 5.61 -9.92 5.13
CA ARG A 54 4.35 -10.66 5.07
C ARG A 54 3.21 -9.74 5.46
N GLY A 55 2.19 -9.68 4.61
CA GLY A 55 0.93 -9.04 4.93
C GLY A 55 -0.13 -10.08 5.24
N THR A 56 -0.90 -9.87 6.30
CA THR A 56 -2.13 -10.60 6.58
C THR A 56 -3.28 -9.68 6.27
N ASN A 57 -4.16 -10.13 5.38
CA ASN A 57 -5.25 -9.32 4.85
C ASN A 57 -6.59 -9.90 5.26
N ARG A 58 -7.60 -9.04 5.32
CA ARG A 58 -8.96 -9.43 5.70
C ARG A 58 -9.99 -8.66 4.89
N ASN A 59 -11.01 -9.38 4.46
CA ASN A 59 -12.21 -8.80 3.87
C ASN A 59 -13.43 -9.53 4.45
N GLY A 60 -14.13 -8.91 5.41
CA GLY A 60 -15.20 -9.55 6.15
C GLY A 60 -14.68 -10.77 6.91
N SER A 61 -15.23 -11.95 6.62
CA SER A 61 -14.79 -13.23 7.21
C SER A 61 -13.62 -13.89 6.47
N LYS A 62 -13.20 -13.34 5.33
CA LYS A 62 -12.12 -13.88 4.51
C LYS A 62 -10.79 -13.33 4.99
N ARG A 63 -9.81 -14.20 5.17
CA ARG A 63 -8.41 -13.86 5.52
C ARG A 63 -7.46 -14.57 4.60
N TRP A 64 -6.37 -13.90 4.23
CA TRP A 64 -5.29 -14.49 3.44
C TRP A 64 -3.99 -13.76 3.71
N SER A 65 -2.88 -14.41 3.38
CA SER A 65 -1.54 -13.84 3.50
C SER A 65 -0.92 -13.62 2.13
N SER A 66 -0.08 -12.61 2.05
CA SER A 66 0.73 -12.32 0.87
C SER A 66 2.13 -11.90 1.29
N VAL A 67 3.08 -12.00 0.36
CA VAL A 67 4.46 -11.58 0.57
C VAL A 67 4.77 -10.44 -0.40
N GLY A 68 5.22 -9.33 0.15
CA GLY A 68 5.68 -8.18 -0.62
C GLY A 68 7.20 -8.17 -0.68
N THR A 69 7.74 -7.72 -1.82
CA THR A 69 9.15 -7.44 -1.99
C THR A 69 9.30 -5.98 -2.41
N ILE A 70 10.06 -5.20 -1.63
CA ILE A 70 10.36 -3.82 -1.97
C ILE A 70 11.22 -3.82 -3.23
N VAL A 71 10.78 -3.09 -4.27
CA VAL A 71 11.52 -2.97 -5.53
C VAL A 71 12.06 -1.56 -5.76
N GLU A 72 11.47 -0.56 -5.09
CA GLU A 72 11.93 0.82 -5.13
C GLU A 72 11.70 1.45 -3.76
N ALA A 73 12.72 2.15 -3.26
CA ALA A 73 12.63 2.89 -2.01
C ALA A 73 13.56 4.12 -2.12
N ASP A 74 12.99 5.24 -2.55
CA ASP A 74 13.67 6.54 -2.64
C ASP A 74 13.03 7.48 -1.61
N PRO A 75 13.70 7.72 -0.46
CA PRO A 75 13.13 8.48 0.65
C PRO A 75 12.56 9.84 0.23
N GLY A 76 11.32 10.07 0.60
CA GLY A 76 10.60 11.32 0.27
C GLY A 76 10.11 11.43 -1.17
N ARG A 77 10.35 10.43 -2.02
CA ARG A 77 9.98 10.46 -3.44
C ARG A 77 9.12 9.31 -3.89
N SER A 78 9.54 8.07 -3.61
CA SER A 78 8.82 6.90 -4.10
C SER A 78 9.02 5.66 -3.24
N LEU A 79 8.03 4.79 -3.29
CA LEU A 79 8.08 3.46 -2.70
C LEU A 79 7.29 2.52 -3.61
N ALA A 80 7.84 1.37 -3.95
CA ALA A 80 7.12 0.36 -4.72
C ALA A 80 7.44 -1.03 -4.22
N PHE A 81 6.44 -1.91 -4.28
CA PHE A 81 6.62 -3.31 -3.91
C PHE A 81 5.76 -4.21 -4.78
N ARG A 82 6.26 -5.42 -5.01
CA ARG A 82 5.56 -6.49 -5.72
C ARG A 82 5.00 -7.48 -4.73
N VAL A 83 3.79 -7.92 -4.97
CA VAL A 83 3.07 -8.83 -4.09
C VAL A 83 2.91 -10.19 -4.75
N LYS A 84 3.22 -11.24 -3.99
CA LYS A 84 2.97 -12.64 -4.36
C LYS A 84 2.09 -13.30 -3.30
N ALA A 85 1.26 -14.22 -3.76
CA ALA A 85 0.50 -15.10 -2.89
C ALA A 85 0.69 -16.54 -3.39
N ALA A 86 1.05 -17.46 -2.49
CA ALA A 86 1.38 -18.84 -2.83
C ALA A 86 2.43 -18.93 -3.97
N GLY A 87 3.42 -18.03 -3.97
CA GLY A 87 4.48 -17.97 -4.97
C GLY A 87 4.08 -17.38 -6.33
N MET A 88 2.83 -16.98 -6.52
CA MET A 88 2.32 -16.44 -7.78
C MET A 88 2.24 -14.91 -7.72
N ASN A 89 2.53 -14.26 -8.84
CA ASN A 89 2.42 -12.80 -8.94
C ASN A 89 0.96 -12.36 -8.82
N VAL A 90 0.71 -11.41 -7.91
CA VAL A 90 -0.64 -10.89 -7.63
C VAL A 90 -0.78 -9.44 -8.08
N ALA A 91 0.15 -8.58 -7.64
CA ALA A 91 0.01 -7.14 -7.84
C ALA A 91 1.35 -6.42 -7.71
N GLU A 92 1.34 -5.20 -8.18
CA GLU A 92 2.40 -4.22 -7.90
C GLU A 92 1.75 -2.97 -7.34
N TRP A 93 2.27 -2.48 -6.23
CA TRP A 93 1.82 -1.27 -5.56
C TRP A 93 2.93 -0.24 -5.59
N SER A 94 2.58 1.02 -5.81
CA SER A 94 3.55 2.11 -5.75
C SER A 94 2.95 3.36 -5.14
N TYR A 95 3.83 4.13 -4.51
CA TYR A 95 3.54 5.46 -3.97
C TYR A 95 4.53 6.44 -4.55
N ARG A 96 4.02 7.59 -4.96
CA ARG A 96 4.84 8.71 -5.41
C ARG A 96 4.51 9.94 -4.57
N PHE A 97 5.54 10.66 -4.17
CA PHE A 97 5.43 11.82 -3.28
C PHE A 97 6.01 13.03 -4.00
N GLU A 98 5.16 14.04 -4.25
CA GLU A 98 5.56 15.26 -4.95
C GLU A 98 5.36 16.45 -4.02
N PRO A 99 6.45 17.09 -3.52
CA PRO A 99 6.34 18.25 -2.64
C PRO A 99 5.58 19.41 -3.31
N THR A 100 4.76 20.10 -2.51
CA THR A 100 4.03 21.32 -2.92
C THR A 100 4.29 22.43 -1.91
N ALA A 101 3.81 23.64 -2.20
CA ALA A 101 3.91 24.76 -1.28
C ALA A 101 3.18 24.51 0.05
N GLN A 102 2.10 23.71 0.04
CA GLN A 102 1.28 23.41 1.22
C GLN A 102 1.59 22.04 1.85
N GLY A 103 2.41 21.21 1.22
CA GLY A 103 2.72 19.88 1.73
C GLY A 103 3.20 18.93 0.64
N CYS A 104 2.37 17.97 0.26
CA CYS A 104 2.76 16.93 -0.69
C CYS A 104 1.54 16.36 -1.42
N VAL A 105 1.70 16.11 -2.73
CA VAL A 105 0.74 15.30 -3.49
C VAL A 105 1.21 13.87 -3.46
N VAL A 106 0.39 12.98 -2.90
CA VAL A 106 0.65 11.53 -2.85
C VAL A 106 -0.19 10.84 -3.90
N THR A 107 0.46 10.05 -4.76
CA THR A 107 -0.21 9.20 -5.75
C THR A 107 0.05 7.74 -5.38
N GLU A 108 -1.01 7.01 -5.11
CA GLU A 108 -0.98 5.57 -4.89
C GLU A 108 -1.45 4.87 -6.16
N SER A 109 -0.69 3.86 -6.60
CA SER A 109 -0.99 3.09 -7.82
C SER A 109 -1.02 1.61 -7.52
N TRP A 110 -1.93 0.92 -8.20
CA TRP A 110 -2.05 -0.53 -8.15
C TRP A 110 -2.13 -1.07 -9.57
N THR A 111 -1.35 -2.13 -9.85
CA THR A 111 -1.37 -2.85 -11.13
C THR A 111 -1.65 -4.32 -10.86
N ASP A 112 -2.67 -4.86 -11.53
CA ASP A 112 -3.03 -6.28 -11.42
C ASP A 112 -2.02 -7.14 -12.19
N ARG A 113 -1.40 -8.09 -11.52
CA ARG A 113 -0.42 -9.04 -12.09
C ARG A 113 -0.94 -10.48 -12.11
N ARG A 114 -2.20 -10.70 -11.73
CA ARG A 114 -2.76 -12.06 -11.70
C ARG A 114 -3.02 -12.58 -13.11
N ASN A 115 -2.73 -13.86 -13.31
CA ASN A 115 -3.17 -14.56 -14.52
C ASN A 115 -4.68 -14.90 -14.41
N PRO A 116 -5.35 -15.34 -15.51
CA PRO A 116 -6.79 -15.62 -15.49
C PRO A 116 -7.22 -16.67 -14.45
N VAL A 117 -6.40 -17.70 -14.24
CA VAL A 117 -6.69 -18.75 -13.24
C VAL A 117 -6.65 -18.16 -11.84
N LEU A 118 -5.63 -17.38 -11.55
CA LEU A 118 -5.49 -16.75 -10.24
C LEU A 118 -6.60 -15.72 -9.98
N LYS A 119 -7.10 -15.04 -11.00
CA LYS A 119 -8.25 -14.13 -10.86
C LYS A 119 -9.50 -14.87 -10.36
N VAL A 120 -9.78 -16.04 -10.92
CA VAL A 120 -10.92 -16.86 -10.52
C VAL A 120 -10.73 -17.36 -9.07
N LEU A 121 -9.55 -17.89 -8.76
CA LEU A 121 -9.24 -18.39 -7.42
C LEU A 121 -9.28 -17.27 -6.37
N SER A 122 -8.75 -16.12 -6.71
CA SER A 122 -8.71 -14.96 -5.83
C SER A 122 -10.10 -14.47 -5.40
N ARG A 123 -11.10 -14.56 -6.27
CA ARG A 123 -12.50 -14.23 -5.91
C ARG A 123 -13.00 -15.08 -4.74
N ARG A 124 -12.65 -16.37 -4.74
CA ARG A 124 -13.08 -17.28 -3.67
C ARG A 124 -12.32 -17.02 -2.38
N VAL A 125 -11.03 -16.75 -2.48
CA VAL A 125 -10.15 -16.52 -1.31
C VAL A 125 -10.45 -15.19 -0.64
N THR A 126 -10.60 -14.13 -1.41
CA THR A 126 -10.74 -12.76 -0.89
C THR A 126 -12.19 -12.28 -0.80
N GLY A 127 -13.11 -12.93 -1.49
CA GLY A 127 -14.51 -12.50 -1.58
C GLY A 127 -14.73 -11.26 -2.44
N VAL A 128 -13.72 -10.82 -3.19
CA VAL A 128 -13.80 -9.62 -4.03
C VAL A 128 -13.93 -10.01 -5.50
N ALA A 129 -15.07 -9.67 -6.10
CA ALA A 129 -15.35 -9.96 -7.50
C ALA A 129 -14.73 -8.90 -8.43
N ASP A 130 -14.86 -7.63 -8.09
CA ASP A 130 -14.28 -6.51 -8.83
C ASP A 130 -13.15 -5.89 -8.02
N ARG A 131 -11.95 -6.42 -8.23
CA ARG A 131 -10.75 -5.99 -7.50
C ARG A 131 -10.38 -4.54 -7.80
N ALA A 132 -10.56 -4.08 -9.02
CA ALA A 132 -10.20 -2.72 -9.41
C ALA A 132 -11.05 -1.68 -8.65
N THR A 133 -12.35 -1.86 -8.60
CA THR A 133 -13.24 -0.96 -7.84
C THR A 133 -12.98 -1.04 -6.35
N HIS A 134 -12.85 -2.26 -5.81
CA HIS A 134 -12.55 -2.47 -4.39
C HIS A 134 -11.24 -1.79 -3.98
N ASN A 135 -10.19 -1.94 -4.78
CA ASN A 135 -8.89 -1.32 -4.50
C ASN A 135 -8.94 0.20 -4.64
N ARG A 136 -9.68 0.74 -5.60
CA ARG A 136 -9.84 2.19 -5.74
C ARG A 136 -10.43 2.80 -4.48
N GLU A 137 -11.48 2.19 -3.95
CA GLU A 137 -12.11 2.63 -2.70
C GLU A 137 -11.17 2.48 -1.51
N GLY A 138 -10.46 1.37 -1.41
CA GLY A 138 -9.48 1.12 -0.37
C GLY A 138 -8.29 2.08 -0.42
N MET A 139 -7.81 2.40 -1.61
CA MET A 139 -6.72 3.36 -1.82
C MET A 139 -7.15 4.77 -1.41
N ALA A 140 -8.38 5.19 -1.74
CA ALA A 140 -8.92 6.48 -1.31
C ALA A 140 -8.98 6.55 0.22
N GLN A 141 -9.44 5.50 0.88
CA GLN A 141 -9.45 5.42 2.34
C GLN A 141 -8.04 5.43 2.94
N THR A 142 -7.11 4.74 2.30
CA THR A 142 -5.70 4.73 2.72
C THR A 142 -5.13 6.14 2.75
N LEU A 143 -5.31 6.89 1.67
CA LEU A 143 -4.81 8.26 1.58
C LEU A 143 -5.54 9.21 2.56
N GLU A 144 -6.83 9.00 2.78
CA GLU A 144 -7.60 9.76 3.77
C GLU A 144 -7.07 9.53 5.20
N ARG A 145 -6.83 8.28 5.57
CA ARG A 145 -6.29 7.93 6.89
C ARG A 145 -4.85 8.41 7.07
N LEU A 146 -4.04 8.27 6.02
CA LEU A 146 -2.67 8.77 6.00
C LEU A 146 -2.65 10.29 6.20
N ALA A 147 -3.53 11.01 5.50
CA ALA A 147 -3.66 12.46 5.63
C ALA A 147 -4.05 12.85 7.06
N ALA A 148 -5.06 12.20 7.62
CA ALA A 148 -5.52 12.49 8.99
C ALA A 148 -4.41 12.30 10.01
N ALA A 149 -3.66 11.19 9.93
CA ALA A 149 -2.56 10.90 10.84
C ALA A 149 -1.39 11.88 10.66
N ALA A 150 -1.00 12.17 9.42
CA ALA A 150 0.13 13.04 9.12
C ALA A 150 -0.15 14.51 9.44
N GLU A 151 -1.35 14.99 9.16
CA GLU A 151 -1.74 16.38 9.45
C GLU A 151 -1.83 16.64 10.95
N GLN A 152 -2.20 15.64 11.76
CA GLN A 152 -2.14 15.75 13.21
C GLN A 152 -0.72 15.89 13.73
N GLN A 153 0.24 15.15 13.15
CA GLN A 153 1.66 15.26 13.51
C GLN A 153 2.26 16.59 13.09
N ALA A 154 1.81 17.16 11.97
CA ALA A 154 2.30 18.43 11.43
C ALA A 154 1.74 19.64 12.16
N THR A 155 0.63 19.51 12.92
CA THR A 155 0.03 20.59 13.68
C THR A 155 0.75 20.73 15.01
N PRO A 156 1.36 21.91 15.33
CA PRO A 156 1.99 22.11 16.63
C PRO A 156 0.97 21.96 17.75
N SER A 157 1.33 21.25 18.82
CA SER A 157 0.52 21.22 20.02
C SER A 157 0.44 22.63 20.62
N ALA A 158 -0.75 23.10 20.84
CA ALA A 158 -0.98 24.38 21.48
C ALA A 158 -0.54 24.33 22.96
#